data_4006811ae334afda61bccac0702ad811
#
_entry.id   4006811ae334afda61bccac0702ad811
#
_cell.length_a   1.000
_cell.length_b   1.000
_cell.length_c   1.000
_cell.angle_alpha   90.00
_cell.angle_beta   90.00
_cell.angle_gamma   90.00
#
_symmetry.space_group_name_H-M   'P 1'
#
loop_
_entity.id
_entity.type
_entity.pdbx_description
1 polymer ?
#
loop_
_entity_poly.entity_id
_entity_poly.type
_entity_poly.pdbx_seq_one_letter_code
_entity_poly.pdbx_strand_id
1 'polypeptide(L)'
;MMHLLIRSARIFTLVLLSSAFALGQQAPSSNASQSPATQVQTAAPPTGFSSSTAANPQSNNGLAQPGFLTPIYGLQGVLAETLDGATVAAQSIDEKFNPASSIKLATTLVALQSFGPEHRFLTSVWVTGTIDRTNGTLTGDLIVTGRDPSFHYEHAVLLARELNQLGIRTVNGNLIVAPGFTMNFDWSAKHSGEEFLNTFDAARRSGNATRAWIDERTLVSDNESLRSVPSVVITGQVQIGSAPTGAIPLLTHKSSKLVDVLKVLLCYSNNFMAERIGESLGGPQAVRAVLVDKLKINPDEILMSSTSGLGVNRFTPRAMMKILRALRDELQKNRLSLSDILPVAGIDPGTLEDRYTDPLERGSVIAKTGTLVRTDGGASSLVGQMKTKSGRVVLFVILNQRGNVVHFRQNQDGIVTAIQNSLGGPAPFDYLPIRLSMRLADSDKEAARARGEYEPRNQ
;
A
#
# COMPACT_ATOMS: atom_id res chain seq x y z
N MET A 1 24.05 -47.28 12.92
CA MET A 1 22.62 -47.28 12.52
C MET A 1 22.22 -45.89 12.15
N MET A 2 22.01 -45.70 10.93
CA MET A 2 22.09 -44.46 10.14
C MET A 2 20.69 -43.82 10.07
N HIS A 3 20.52 -42.61 10.63
CA HIS A 3 19.31 -41.82 10.46
C HIS A 3 19.43 -40.94 9.22
N LEU A 4 18.62 -41.28 8.24
CA LEU A 4 18.49 -40.60 6.97
C LEU A 4 17.67 -39.30 7.18
N LEU A 5 18.31 -38.14 7.03
CA LEU A 5 17.67 -36.82 7.01
C LEU A 5 17.15 -36.56 5.59
N ILE A 6 15.85 -36.66 5.39
CA ILE A 6 15.18 -36.21 4.18
C ILE A 6 14.89 -34.71 4.33
N ARG A 7 15.66 -33.87 3.65
CA ARG A 7 15.36 -32.44 3.47
C ARG A 7 14.35 -32.29 2.34
N SER A 8 13.11 -32.01 2.70
CA SER A 8 12.08 -31.58 1.73
C SER A 8 12.32 -30.13 1.36
N ALA A 9 12.90 -29.87 0.20
CA ALA A 9 12.92 -28.57 -0.43
C ALA A 9 11.51 -28.23 -0.92
N ARG A 10 10.81 -27.35 -0.22
CA ARG A 10 9.56 -26.76 -0.72
C ARG A 10 9.92 -25.59 -1.63
N ILE A 11 9.82 -25.80 -2.92
CA ILE A 11 9.89 -24.75 -3.93
C ILE A 11 8.60 -23.94 -3.82
N PHE A 12 8.68 -22.76 -3.24
CA PHE A 12 7.62 -21.76 -3.31
C PHE A 12 7.74 -21.06 -4.66
N THR A 13 6.90 -21.44 -5.62
CA THR A 13 6.72 -20.67 -6.83
C THR A 13 5.83 -19.48 -6.52
N LEU A 14 6.43 -18.38 -6.11
CA LEU A 14 5.78 -17.08 -6.01
C LEU A 14 5.51 -16.60 -7.43
N VAL A 15 4.24 -16.58 -7.85
CA VAL A 15 3.84 -15.94 -9.11
C VAL A 15 4.06 -14.45 -8.94
N LEU A 16 5.22 -13.98 -9.41
CA LEU A 16 5.47 -12.58 -9.70
C LEU A 16 4.53 -12.16 -10.84
N LEU A 17 3.36 -11.64 -10.50
CA LEU A 17 2.58 -10.80 -11.40
C LEU A 17 3.34 -9.49 -11.57
N SER A 18 4.37 -9.55 -12.43
CA SER A 18 4.91 -8.36 -13.07
C SER A 18 3.78 -7.70 -13.83
N SER A 19 3.41 -6.51 -13.41
CA SER A 19 2.48 -5.61 -14.07
C SER A 19 2.97 -5.25 -15.48
N ALA A 20 2.67 -6.12 -16.45
CA ALA A 20 2.72 -5.87 -17.88
C ALA A 20 1.30 -5.84 -18.41
N PHE A 21 0.51 -4.84 -18.01
CA PHE A 21 -0.71 -4.44 -18.68
C PHE A 21 -0.78 -2.91 -18.71
N ALA A 22 -0.18 -2.36 -19.76
CA ALA A 22 -0.45 -1.01 -20.23
C ALA A 22 -0.50 -1.08 -21.75
N LEU A 23 -1.61 -1.56 -22.29
CA LEU A 23 -1.99 -1.36 -23.67
C LEU A 23 -3.49 -1.04 -23.73
N GLY A 24 -3.77 0.21 -24.07
CA GLY A 24 -4.88 0.60 -24.91
C GLY A 24 -6.29 0.53 -24.30
N GLN A 25 -6.73 1.61 -23.66
CA GLN A 25 -8.13 2.01 -23.76
C GLN A 25 -8.20 3.44 -24.26
N GLN A 26 -8.58 3.57 -25.54
CA GLN A 26 -9.01 4.81 -26.15
C GLN A 26 -10.37 5.21 -25.54
N ALA A 27 -10.47 6.47 -25.14
CA ALA A 27 -11.73 7.11 -24.82
C ALA A 27 -12.56 7.36 -26.10
N PRO A 28 -13.88 7.37 -26.02
CA PRO A 28 -14.74 7.61 -27.19
C PRO A 28 -14.65 9.07 -27.64
N SER A 29 -14.49 9.24 -28.95
CA SER A 29 -14.50 10.50 -29.66
C SER A 29 -15.90 11.13 -29.63
N SER A 30 -16.03 12.36 -29.16
CA SER A 30 -17.15 13.23 -29.47
C SER A 30 -16.81 14.10 -30.67
N ASN A 31 -17.62 13.99 -31.71
CA ASN A 31 -17.62 14.84 -32.91
C ASN A 31 -17.90 16.30 -32.54
N ALA A 32 -17.05 17.21 -32.99
CA ALA A 32 -17.48 18.59 -33.29
C ALA A 32 -16.59 19.19 -34.40
N SER A 33 -17.29 19.42 -35.54
CA SER A 33 -17.17 20.46 -36.57
C SER A 33 -15.79 21.05 -36.95
N GLN A 34 -15.52 20.87 -38.22
CA GLN A 34 -14.50 21.54 -39.06
C GLN A 34 -14.75 23.05 -39.19
N SER A 35 -13.67 23.82 -39.26
CA SER A 35 -13.41 24.94 -40.19
C SER A 35 -12.03 25.58 -39.92
N PRO A 36 -11.43 26.39 -40.83
CA PRO A 36 -10.50 25.93 -41.87
C PRO A 36 -9.04 26.38 -41.68
N ALA A 37 -8.16 25.82 -42.49
CA ALA A 37 -6.73 26.06 -42.55
C ALA A 37 -6.31 27.52 -42.76
N THR A 38 -5.28 27.95 -41.97
CA THR A 38 -4.41 29.07 -42.31
C THR A 38 -2.97 28.57 -42.31
N GLN A 39 -2.34 28.64 -43.49
CA GLN A 39 -0.92 28.37 -43.68
C GLN A 39 -0.09 29.44 -42.97
N VAL A 40 0.92 29.04 -42.23
CA VAL A 40 2.04 29.92 -41.81
C VAL A 40 3.34 29.26 -42.17
N GLN A 41 4.13 30.06 -42.85
CA GLN A 41 5.42 29.78 -43.46
C GLN A 41 6.50 29.29 -42.48
N THR A 42 7.32 28.38 -43.00
CA THR A 42 8.60 27.93 -42.46
C THR A 42 9.62 29.07 -42.46
N ALA A 43 10.18 29.36 -41.26
CA ALA A 43 11.40 30.15 -41.13
C ALA A 43 12.53 29.22 -40.61
N ALA A 44 13.70 29.33 -41.24
CA ALA A 44 14.90 28.56 -40.97
C ALA A 44 15.55 28.99 -39.62
N PRO A 45 16.32 28.09 -38.97
CA PRO A 45 16.94 28.38 -37.68
C PRO A 45 18.24 29.22 -37.86
N PRO A 46 18.56 30.11 -36.91
CA PRO A 46 19.85 30.78 -36.90
C PRO A 46 20.92 29.89 -36.24
N THR A 47 22.04 29.76 -36.97
CA THR A 47 23.32 29.28 -36.46
C THR A 47 23.98 30.32 -35.57
N GLY A 48 24.51 29.89 -34.41
CA GLY A 48 25.35 30.71 -33.59
C GLY A 48 25.45 30.25 -32.14
N PHE A 49 26.29 29.24 -31.88
CA PHE A 49 26.74 28.97 -30.50
C PHE A 49 27.98 29.77 -30.20
N SER A 50 27.87 30.83 -29.43
CA SER A 50 29.00 31.41 -28.71
C SER A 50 29.05 30.82 -27.31
N SER A 51 30.17 30.20 -27.01
CA SER A 51 30.56 29.79 -25.68
C SER A 51 30.81 31.01 -24.81
N SER A 52 29.93 31.23 -23.80
CA SER A 52 30.28 32.11 -22.68
C SER A 52 30.34 31.28 -21.42
N THR A 53 31.55 31.06 -20.94
CA THR A 53 31.88 30.76 -19.56
C THR A 53 31.33 31.87 -18.70
N ALA A 54 30.25 31.62 -18.00
CA ALA A 54 29.79 32.49 -16.91
C ALA A 54 29.99 31.78 -15.59
N ALA A 55 30.79 32.41 -14.76
CA ALA A 55 31.15 32.00 -13.43
C ALA A 55 29.93 31.98 -12.49
N ASN A 56 29.98 30.99 -11.63
CA ASN A 56 29.36 30.77 -10.34
C ASN A 56 28.93 32.01 -9.54
N PRO A 57 27.76 32.02 -8.93
CA PRO A 57 27.63 32.64 -7.63
C PRO A 57 27.50 31.56 -6.53
N GLN A 58 28.48 31.55 -5.70
CA GLN A 58 28.50 30.91 -4.40
C GLN A 58 27.25 31.28 -3.59
N SER A 59 26.51 30.28 -3.16
CA SER A 59 25.85 30.32 -1.86
C SER A 59 26.25 29.07 -1.10
N ASN A 60 27.38 29.16 -0.45
CA ASN A 60 27.79 28.28 0.62
C ASN A 60 26.85 28.45 1.80
N ASN A 61 26.15 27.38 2.20
CA ASN A 61 25.93 27.12 3.60
C ASN A 61 25.72 25.62 3.79
N GLY A 62 26.69 24.97 4.43
CA GLY A 62 26.50 23.73 5.19
C GLY A 62 27.03 22.48 4.53
N LEU A 63 28.29 22.13 4.81
CA LEU A 63 28.85 20.80 5.06
C LEU A 63 28.29 19.64 4.20
N ALA A 64 28.61 19.66 2.91
CA ALA A 64 28.72 18.42 2.16
C ALA A 64 30.01 17.71 2.63
N GLN A 65 29.90 16.57 3.29
CA GLN A 65 31.05 15.66 3.44
C GLN A 65 31.28 15.03 2.06
N PRO A 66 32.36 15.33 1.34
CA PRO A 66 32.50 14.96 -0.08
C PRO A 66 32.65 13.46 -0.36
N GLY A 67 32.77 12.62 0.65
CA GLY A 67 33.10 11.21 0.51
C GLY A 67 31.95 10.23 0.26
N PHE A 68 30.67 10.65 0.47
CA PHE A 68 29.55 9.69 0.36
C PHE A 68 28.80 9.77 -0.97
N LEU A 69 28.98 10.83 -1.71
CA LEU A 69 28.18 11.11 -2.91
C LEU A 69 29.00 10.79 -4.17
N THR A 70 28.80 9.59 -4.70
CA THR A 70 29.37 9.20 -6.00
C THR A 70 28.61 9.89 -7.12
N PRO A 71 29.31 10.45 -8.16
CA PRO A 71 28.66 10.98 -9.32
C PRO A 71 27.80 9.91 -10.01
N ILE A 72 26.58 10.28 -10.38
CA ILE A 72 25.65 9.40 -11.08
C ILE A 72 25.09 10.12 -12.30
N TYR A 73 24.87 9.37 -13.40
CA TYR A 73 24.17 9.93 -14.54
C TYR A 73 22.70 10.16 -14.18
N GLY A 74 22.24 11.41 -14.24
CA GLY A 74 20.90 11.83 -13.86
C GLY A 74 20.93 12.91 -12.78
N LEU A 75 19.77 13.12 -12.15
CA LEU A 75 19.61 14.06 -11.05
C LEU A 75 19.54 13.29 -9.72
N GLN A 76 20.14 13.85 -8.69
CA GLN A 76 20.16 13.27 -7.35
C GLN A 76 19.92 14.32 -6.27
N GLY A 77 18.98 14.02 -5.38
CA GLY A 77 18.76 14.76 -4.13
C GLY A 77 19.00 13.84 -2.95
N VAL A 78 19.81 14.27 -1.99
CA VAL A 78 20.14 13.52 -0.77
C VAL A 78 20.01 14.41 0.43
N LEU A 79 19.37 13.92 1.49
CA LEU A 79 19.39 14.50 2.82
C LEU A 79 19.47 13.37 3.84
N ALA A 80 20.51 13.37 4.65
CA ALA A 80 20.68 12.48 5.78
C ALA A 80 20.94 13.31 7.04
N GLU A 81 20.20 12.98 8.11
CA GLU A 81 20.23 13.70 9.37
C GLU A 81 20.19 12.74 10.54
N THR A 82 20.87 13.08 11.61
CA THR A 82 20.71 12.41 12.91
C THR A 82 19.33 12.72 13.51
N LEU A 83 18.95 12.03 14.56
CA LEU A 83 17.63 12.23 15.21
C LEU A 83 17.47 13.64 15.79
N ASP A 84 18.54 14.23 16.28
CA ASP A 84 18.58 15.61 16.79
C ASP A 84 18.66 16.68 15.70
N GLY A 85 18.69 16.28 14.42
CA GLY A 85 18.63 17.19 13.27
C GLY A 85 19.98 17.62 12.70
N ALA A 86 21.11 17.09 13.23
CA ALA A 86 22.41 17.39 12.65
C ALA A 86 22.54 16.75 11.26
N THR A 87 22.92 17.54 10.26
CA THR A 87 23.08 17.08 8.88
C THR A 87 24.33 16.20 8.75
N VAL A 88 24.17 15.01 8.21
CA VAL A 88 25.24 14.05 7.90
C VAL A 88 25.64 14.14 6.42
N ALA A 89 24.67 14.24 5.54
CA ALA A 89 24.87 14.46 4.11
C ALA A 89 23.76 15.30 3.51
N ALA A 90 24.10 16.16 2.56
CA ALA A 90 23.13 17.03 1.88
C ALA A 90 23.56 17.30 0.43
N GLN A 91 22.63 17.12 -0.51
CA GLN A 91 22.78 17.46 -1.93
C GLN A 91 21.42 17.80 -2.51
N SER A 92 21.28 18.92 -3.22
CA SER A 92 20.06 19.34 -3.92
C SER A 92 18.79 19.21 -3.06
N ILE A 93 18.87 19.58 -1.80
CA ILE A 93 17.82 19.31 -0.80
C ILE A 93 16.54 20.11 -1.01
N ASP A 94 16.63 21.21 -1.78
CA ASP A 94 15.51 22.11 -2.11
C ASP A 94 15.04 21.94 -3.57
N GLU A 95 15.70 21.05 -4.34
CA GLU A 95 15.27 20.69 -5.68
C GLU A 95 14.10 19.68 -5.64
N LYS A 96 13.23 19.78 -6.66
CA LYS A 96 12.03 18.93 -6.74
C LYS A 96 12.28 17.67 -7.56
N PHE A 97 12.04 16.51 -6.98
CA PHE A 97 12.15 15.20 -7.59
C PHE A 97 10.79 14.48 -7.61
N ASN A 98 10.64 13.49 -8.48
CA ASN A 98 9.55 12.56 -8.37
C ASN A 98 9.88 11.52 -7.28
N PRO A 99 9.13 11.50 -6.17
CA PRO A 99 9.41 10.58 -5.06
C PRO A 99 8.99 9.14 -5.38
N ALA A 100 8.30 8.92 -6.50
CA ALA A 100 7.68 7.64 -6.83
C ALA A 100 6.89 7.10 -5.62
N SER A 101 6.98 5.80 -5.32
CA SER A 101 6.23 5.19 -4.22
C SER A 101 6.66 5.62 -2.80
N SER A 102 7.70 6.44 -2.62
CA SER A 102 7.98 7.01 -1.30
C SER A 102 6.93 8.04 -0.85
N ILE A 103 6.10 8.55 -1.77
CA ILE A 103 4.92 9.36 -1.43
C ILE A 103 3.94 8.63 -0.50
N LYS A 104 3.95 7.29 -0.52
CA LYS A 104 3.14 6.46 0.39
C LYS A 104 3.41 6.75 1.87
N LEU A 105 4.59 7.30 2.22
CA LEU A 105 4.89 7.76 3.57
C LEU A 105 3.98 8.93 3.97
N ALA A 106 3.70 9.85 3.04
CA ALA A 106 2.76 10.96 3.26
C ALA A 106 1.33 10.44 3.45
N THR A 107 0.87 9.55 2.57
CA THR A 107 -0.45 8.92 2.68
C THR A 107 -0.59 8.16 4.00
N THR A 108 0.44 7.41 4.40
CA THR A 108 0.49 6.66 5.66
C THR A 108 0.43 7.57 6.87
N LEU A 109 1.20 8.65 6.90
CA LEU A 109 1.17 9.63 7.99
C LEU A 109 -0.23 10.20 8.18
N VAL A 110 -0.87 10.66 7.09
CA VAL A 110 -2.21 11.25 7.17
C VAL A 110 -3.24 10.20 7.55
N ALA A 111 -3.11 8.94 7.10
CA ALA A 111 -3.99 7.85 7.50
C ALA A 111 -3.89 7.55 9.01
N LEU A 112 -2.67 7.45 9.55
CA LEU A 112 -2.45 7.24 10.99
C LEU A 112 -3.00 8.40 11.83
N GLN A 113 -2.83 9.64 11.38
CA GLN A 113 -3.36 10.82 12.06
C GLN A 113 -4.88 10.93 12.01
N SER A 114 -5.50 10.45 10.93
CA SER A 114 -6.95 10.57 10.72
C SER A 114 -7.74 9.43 11.35
N PHE A 115 -7.21 8.21 11.30
CA PHE A 115 -7.91 7.01 11.70
C PHE A 115 -7.33 6.37 12.99
N GLY A 116 -6.05 6.58 13.26
CA GLY A 116 -5.31 5.87 14.31
C GLY A 116 -4.84 4.47 13.86
N PRO A 117 -3.81 3.89 14.54
CA PRO A 117 -3.22 2.61 14.15
C PRO A 117 -4.14 1.40 14.35
N GLU A 118 -5.09 1.49 15.27
CA GLU A 118 -6.06 0.44 15.63
C GLU A 118 -7.30 0.42 14.73
N HIS A 119 -7.42 1.39 13.79
CA HIS A 119 -8.56 1.47 12.89
C HIS A 119 -8.70 0.19 12.05
N ARG A 120 -9.96 -0.24 11.87
CA ARG A 120 -10.32 -1.39 11.03
C ARG A 120 -11.34 -0.97 9.98
N PHE A 121 -11.11 -1.35 8.74
CA PHE A 121 -12.08 -1.13 7.66
C PHE A 121 -13.22 -2.12 7.78
N LEU A 122 -14.45 -1.66 7.52
CA LEU A 122 -15.64 -2.47 7.67
C LEU A 122 -16.14 -2.98 6.32
N THR A 123 -16.51 -4.26 6.29
CA THR A 123 -17.26 -4.88 5.19
C THR A 123 -18.52 -5.49 5.78
N SER A 124 -19.68 -4.89 5.47
CA SER A 124 -20.97 -5.30 6.05
C SER A 124 -21.81 -6.07 5.05
N VAL A 125 -22.45 -7.12 5.53
CA VAL A 125 -23.37 -7.98 4.78
C VAL A 125 -24.80 -7.70 5.26
N TRP A 126 -25.67 -7.43 4.31
CA TRP A 126 -27.08 -7.12 4.51
C TRP A 126 -27.93 -8.06 3.68
N VAL A 127 -29.19 -8.19 4.03
CA VAL A 127 -30.18 -8.95 3.25
C VAL A 127 -31.46 -8.18 3.05
N THR A 128 -32.16 -8.52 1.97
CA THR A 128 -33.58 -8.23 1.80
C THR A 128 -34.40 -9.52 1.91
N GLY A 129 -35.70 -9.40 2.11
CA GLY A 129 -36.59 -10.56 2.12
C GLY A 129 -36.53 -11.40 3.40
N THR A 130 -36.75 -12.71 3.29
CA THR A 130 -36.96 -13.64 4.41
C THR A 130 -35.96 -14.79 4.42
N ILE A 131 -35.56 -15.19 5.63
CA ILE A 131 -34.66 -16.32 5.85
C ILE A 131 -35.47 -17.51 6.36
N ASP A 132 -35.52 -18.59 5.59
CA ASP A 132 -35.99 -19.90 6.03
C ASP A 132 -34.80 -20.69 6.58
N ARG A 133 -34.67 -20.72 7.90
CA ARG A 133 -33.59 -21.45 8.59
C ARG A 133 -33.72 -22.96 8.54
N THR A 134 -34.92 -23.46 8.27
CA THR A 134 -35.18 -24.93 8.15
C THR A 134 -34.53 -25.49 6.90
N ASN A 135 -34.67 -24.77 5.79
CA ASN A 135 -34.09 -25.14 4.49
C ASN A 135 -32.76 -24.44 4.21
N GLY A 136 -32.34 -23.51 5.07
CA GLY A 136 -31.10 -22.75 4.89
C GLY A 136 -31.16 -21.76 3.73
N THR A 137 -32.35 -21.23 3.40
CA THR A 137 -32.58 -20.40 2.22
C THR A 137 -32.97 -18.98 2.57
N LEU A 138 -32.27 -18.01 2.02
CA LEU A 138 -32.68 -16.63 1.93
C LEU A 138 -33.47 -16.42 0.63
N THR A 139 -34.72 -16.00 0.73
CA THR A 139 -35.52 -15.53 -0.42
C THR A 139 -35.44 -14.00 -0.46
N GLY A 140 -34.55 -13.49 -1.32
CA GLY A 140 -34.20 -12.08 -1.41
C GLY A 140 -32.72 -11.91 -1.76
N ASP A 141 -32.23 -10.67 -1.80
CA ASP A 141 -30.87 -10.36 -2.22
C ASP A 141 -29.90 -10.36 -1.04
N LEU A 142 -28.65 -10.71 -1.32
CA LEU A 142 -27.50 -10.50 -0.44
C LEU A 142 -26.76 -9.23 -0.86
N ILE A 143 -26.52 -8.33 0.08
CA ILE A 143 -25.87 -7.04 -0.22
C ILE A 143 -24.55 -6.98 0.54
N VAL A 144 -23.47 -6.60 -0.15
CA VAL A 144 -22.14 -6.40 0.45
C VAL A 144 -21.70 -4.95 0.28
N THR A 145 -21.39 -4.32 1.40
CA THR A 145 -20.94 -2.92 1.42
C THR A 145 -19.60 -2.84 2.15
N GLY A 146 -18.72 -1.94 1.72
CA GLY A 146 -17.42 -1.73 2.37
C GLY A 146 -16.42 -1.08 1.42
N ARG A 147 -15.29 -0.65 1.99
CA ARG A 147 -14.16 -0.08 1.27
C ARG A 147 -12.83 -0.59 1.86
N ASP A 148 -12.80 -1.84 2.30
CA ASP A 148 -11.60 -2.45 2.85
C ASP A 148 -10.56 -2.68 1.75
N PRO A 149 -9.39 -2.00 1.78
CA PRO A 149 -8.34 -2.15 0.77
C PRO A 149 -7.61 -3.50 0.85
N SER A 150 -7.86 -4.26 1.92
CA SER A 150 -7.21 -5.55 2.21
C SER A 150 -8.14 -6.76 2.11
N PHE A 151 -9.35 -6.59 1.56
CA PHE A 151 -10.32 -7.67 1.45
C PHE A 151 -9.92 -8.68 0.36
N HIS A 152 -9.78 -9.97 0.75
CA HIS A 152 -9.29 -11.05 -0.11
C HIS A 152 -10.18 -12.30 -0.03
N TYR A 153 -9.78 -13.38 -0.70
CA TYR A 153 -10.47 -14.67 -0.75
C TYR A 153 -10.76 -15.23 0.65
N GLU A 154 -9.80 -15.21 1.55
CA GLU A 154 -9.94 -15.71 2.92
C GLU A 154 -11.07 -15.02 3.67
N HIS A 155 -11.24 -13.72 3.49
CA HIS A 155 -12.30 -12.95 4.14
C HIS A 155 -13.67 -13.29 3.57
N ALA A 156 -13.78 -13.52 2.25
CA ALA A 156 -15.01 -13.97 1.63
C ALA A 156 -15.39 -15.37 2.13
N VAL A 157 -14.44 -16.30 2.22
CA VAL A 157 -14.68 -17.64 2.78
C VAL A 157 -15.12 -17.57 4.24
N LEU A 158 -14.50 -16.69 5.03
CA LEU A 158 -14.88 -16.44 6.41
C LEU A 158 -16.33 -15.95 6.50
N LEU A 159 -16.74 -15.00 5.66
CA LEU A 159 -18.12 -14.53 5.58
C LEU A 159 -19.12 -15.65 5.18
N ALA A 160 -18.74 -16.53 4.24
CA ALA A 160 -19.56 -17.69 3.89
C ALA A 160 -19.75 -18.64 5.08
N ARG A 161 -18.71 -18.85 5.90
CA ARG A 161 -18.79 -19.63 7.15
C ARG A 161 -19.78 -19.00 8.12
N GLU A 162 -19.69 -17.70 8.35
CA GLU A 162 -20.59 -16.99 9.26
C GLU A 162 -22.05 -17.08 8.78
N LEU A 163 -22.30 -16.94 7.49
CA LEU A 163 -23.63 -17.12 6.93
C LEU A 163 -24.15 -18.56 7.12
N ASN A 164 -23.29 -19.57 6.97
CA ASN A 164 -23.67 -20.94 7.26
C ASN A 164 -24.02 -21.15 8.74
N GLN A 165 -23.31 -20.52 9.67
CA GLN A 165 -23.63 -20.52 11.10
C GLN A 165 -24.97 -19.85 11.41
N LEU A 166 -25.31 -18.79 10.66
CA LEU A 166 -26.62 -18.12 10.73
C LEU A 166 -27.74 -18.93 10.04
N GLY A 167 -27.42 -20.11 9.48
CA GLY A 167 -28.36 -20.97 8.82
C GLY A 167 -28.63 -20.63 7.35
N ILE A 168 -27.78 -19.84 6.70
CA ILE A 168 -27.92 -19.45 5.30
C ILE A 168 -26.93 -20.26 4.45
N ARG A 169 -27.44 -21.06 3.52
CA ARG A 169 -26.67 -21.86 2.56
C ARG A 169 -27.00 -21.52 1.10
N THR A 170 -28.18 -20.99 0.85
CA THR A 170 -28.65 -20.60 -0.48
C THR A 170 -29.28 -19.20 -0.43
N VAL A 171 -29.00 -18.41 -1.42
CA VAL A 171 -29.61 -17.09 -1.65
C VAL A 171 -30.38 -17.17 -2.97
N ASN A 172 -31.71 -17.18 -2.90
CA ASN A 172 -32.60 -17.06 -4.03
C ASN A 172 -32.85 -15.59 -4.35
N GLY A 173 -31.85 -14.97 -4.97
CA GLY A 173 -31.80 -13.55 -5.31
C GLY A 173 -30.42 -13.19 -5.83
N ASN A 174 -30.15 -11.90 -5.94
CA ASN A 174 -28.93 -11.36 -6.49
C ASN A 174 -27.87 -11.10 -5.39
N LEU A 175 -26.62 -10.97 -5.83
CA LEU A 175 -25.56 -10.36 -5.06
C LEU A 175 -25.45 -8.87 -5.47
N ILE A 176 -25.78 -7.98 -4.55
CA ILE A 176 -25.61 -6.54 -4.74
C ILE A 176 -24.34 -6.11 -4.05
N VAL A 177 -23.39 -5.54 -4.77
CA VAL A 177 -22.15 -4.99 -4.20
C VAL A 177 -22.11 -3.47 -4.31
N ALA A 178 -21.68 -2.81 -3.24
CA ALA A 178 -21.56 -1.35 -3.26
C ALA A 178 -20.50 -0.90 -4.28
N PRO A 179 -20.65 0.30 -4.88
CA PRO A 179 -19.70 0.82 -5.86
C PRO A 179 -18.25 0.92 -5.36
N GLY A 180 -18.06 1.04 -4.03
CA GLY A 180 -16.75 1.09 -3.40
C GLY A 180 -16.20 -0.26 -2.93
N PHE A 181 -16.97 -1.35 -3.08
CA PHE A 181 -16.52 -2.68 -2.71
C PHE A 181 -15.43 -3.17 -3.65
N THR A 182 -14.38 -3.73 -3.08
CA THR A 182 -13.24 -4.26 -3.83
C THR A 182 -12.74 -5.53 -3.15
N MET A 183 -12.19 -6.44 -3.96
CA MET A 183 -11.62 -7.71 -3.52
C MET A 183 -10.37 -8.03 -4.34
N ASN A 184 -9.34 -8.58 -3.70
CA ASN A 184 -8.10 -9.02 -4.36
C ASN A 184 -7.38 -7.93 -5.17
N PHE A 185 -7.43 -6.67 -4.70
CA PHE A 185 -6.82 -5.50 -5.37
C PHE A 185 -7.43 -5.16 -6.74
N ASP A 186 -8.66 -5.56 -7.00
CA ASP A 186 -9.36 -5.22 -8.24
C ASP A 186 -10.02 -3.83 -8.15
N TRP A 187 -9.88 -3.03 -9.20
CA TRP A 187 -10.47 -1.70 -9.29
C TRP A 187 -11.97 -1.72 -9.63
N SER A 188 -12.46 -2.83 -10.19
CA SER A 188 -13.85 -2.98 -10.62
C SER A 188 -14.69 -3.60 -9.50
N ALA A 189 -15.66 -2.85 -8.98
CA ALA A 189 -16.63 -3.38 -8.03
C ALA A 189 -17.44 -4.56 -8.62
N LYS A 190 -17.74 -4.53 -9.92
CA LYS A 190 -18.44 -5.64 -10.60
C LYS A 190 -17.60 -6.90 -10.61
N HIS A 191 -16.35 -6.82 -11.05
CA HIS A 191 -15.44 -7.96 -11.07
C HIS A 191 -15.15 -8.48 -9.66
N SER A 192 -14.93 -7.58 -8.69
CA SER A 192 -14.81 -7.94 -7.28
C SER A 192 -16.05 -8.68 -6.76
N GLY A 193 -17.25 -8.28 -7.17
CA GLY A 193 -18.49 -8.98 -6.85
C GLY A 193 -18.58 -10.36 -7.49
N GLU A 194 -18.14 -10.51 -8.73
CA GLU A 194 -18.09 -11.81 -9.44
C GLU A 194 -17.09 -12.75 -8.78
N GLU A 195 -15.92 -12.27 -8.37
CA GLU A 195 -14.95 -13.05 -7.59
C GLU A 195 -15.49 -13.44 -6.21
N PHE A 196 -16.18 -12.51 -5.54
CA PHE A 196 -16.85 -12.77 -4.27
C PHE A 196 -17.90 -13.87 -4.42
N LEU A 197 -18.80 -13.80 -5.41
CA LEU A 197 -19.82 -14.79 -5.69
C LEU A 197 -19.20 -16.16 -5.96
N ASN A 198 -18.14 -16.23 -6.77
CA ASN A 198 -17.43 -17.48 -7.06
C ASN A 198 -16.69 -18.03 -5.83
N THR A 199 -16.19 -17.18 -4.95
CA THR A 199 -15.50 -17.57 -3.72
C THR A 199 -16.49 -18.12 -2.68
N PHE A 200 -17.68 -17.56 -2.63
CA PHE A 200 -18.74 -17.97 -1.71
C PHE A 200 -19.21 -19.41 -1.97
N ASP A 201 -19.34 -19.79 -3.24
CA ASP A 201 -19.74 -21.16 -3.62
C ASP A 201 -18.50 -22.07 -3.70
N ALA A 202 -18.44 -23.06 -2.82
CA ALA A 202 -17.32 -24.00 -2.76
C ALA A 202 -17.10 -24.77 -4.07
N ALA A 203 -18.17 -25.00 -4.87
CA ALA A 203 -18.06 -25.67 -6.15
C ALA A 203 -17.47 -24.78 -7.25
N ARG A 204 -17.51 -23.47 -7.08
CA ARG A 204 -17.04 -22.47 -8.07
C ARG A 204 -15.70 -21.84 -7.72
N ARG A 205 -15.16 -22.13 -6.54
CA ARG A 205 -13.88 -21.53 -6.09
C ARG A 205 -12.75 -21.76 -7.05
N SER A 206 -12.02 -20.71 -7.35
CA SER A 206 -10.75 -20.80 -8.05
C SER A 206 -9.69 -21.55 -7.22
N GLY A 207 -8.63 -21.98 -7.87
CA GLY A 207 -7.49 -22.60 -7.16
C GLY A 207 -6.87 -21.65 -6.11
N ASN A 208 -6.83 -20.34 -6.38
CA ASN A 208 -6.34 -19.34 -5.43
C ASN A 208 -7.28 -19.21 -4.23
N ALA A 209 -8.58 -19.12 -4.45
CA ALA A 209 -9.58 -19.06 -3.37
C ALA A 209 -9.58 -20.34 -2.50
N THR A 210 -9.39 -21.50 -3.12
CA THR A 210 -9.26 -22.78 -2.40
C THR A 210 -8.00 -22.81 -1.55
N ARG A 211 -6.87 -22.30 -2.07
CA ARG A 211 -5.62 -22.20 -1.30
C ARG A 211 -5.76 -21.24 -0.14
N ALA A 212 -6.33 -20.04 -0.35
CA ALA A 212 -6.59 -19.07 0.69
C ALA A 212 -7.46 -19.65 1.82
N TRP A 213 -8.48 -20.44 1.48
CA TRP A 213 -9.28 -21.16 2.49
C TRP A 213 -8.46 -22.20 3.27
N ILE A 214 -7.58 -22.98 2.60
CA ILE A 214 -6.72 -23.94 3.28
C ILE A 214 -5.75 -23.24 4.23
N ASP A 215 -5.17 -22.11 3.80
CA ASP A 215 -4.24 -21.34 4.60
C ASP A 215 -4.97 -20.71 5.81
N GLU A 216 -6.17 -20.17 5.63
CA GLU A 216 -7.00 -19.61 6.71
C GLU A 216 -7.35 -20.68 7.77
N ARG A 217 -7.64 -21.93 7.35
CA ARG A 217 -7.89 -23.04 8.28
C ARG A 217 -6.72 -23.32 9.23
N THR A 218 -5.49 -23.05 8.81
CA THR A 218 -4.31 -23.24 9.66
C THR A 218 -4.15 -22.16 10.72
N LEU A 219 -4.85 -21.04 10.56
CA LEU A 219 -4.81 -19.87 11.46
C LEU A 219 -5.97 -19.90 12.48
N VAL A 220 -7.03 -20.65 12.18
CA VAL A 220 -8.20 -20.79 13.07
C VAL A 220 -7.98 -21.98 14.00
N SER A 221 -7.91 -21.73 15.29
CA SER A 221 -7.69 -22.78 16.33
C SER A 221 -8.94 -23.59 16.68
N ASP A 222 -10.07 -23.35 16.03
CA ASP A 222 -11.33 -24.02 16.30
C ASP A 222 -11.47 -25.33 15.49
N ASN A 223 -11.46 -26.47 16.19
CA ASN A 223 -11.56 -27.79 15.59
C ASN A 223 -12.89 -28.07 14.87
N GLU A 224 -13.98 -27.40 15.20
CA GLU A 224 -15.26 -27.55 14.51
C GLU A 224 -15.28 -26.87 13.15
N SER A 225 -14.65 -25.71 13.01
CA SER A 225 -14.53 -25.00 11.74
C SER A 225 -13.67 -25.73 10.70
N LEU A 226 -12.87 -26.72 11.11
CA LEU A 226 -12.05 -27.52 10.21
C LEU A 226 -12.84 -28.64 9.49
N ARG A 227 -14.04 -28.99 9.96
CA ARG A 227 -14.81 -30.13 9.45
C ARG A 227 -15.77 -29.81 8.32
N SER A 228 -16.20 -28.55 8.20
CA SER A 228 -17.14 -28.12 7.15
C SER A 228 -16.46 -27.22 6.12
N VAL A 229 -16.85 -27.39 4.86
CA VAL A 229 -16.46 -26.49 3.78
C VAL A 229 -17.47 -25.35 3.74
N PRO A 230 -17.10 -24.12 4.08
CA PRO A 230 -18.02 -22.99 4.01
C PRO A 230 -18.52 -22.79 2.58
N SER A 231 -19.83 -22.71 2.37
CA SER A 231 -20.40 -22.51 1.03
C SER A 231 -21.74 -21.81 1.12
N VAL A 232 -21.94 -20.78 0.29
CA VAL A 232 -23.23 -20.14 0.07
C VAL A 232 -23.45 -20.01 -1.43
N VAL A 233 -24.50 -20.65 -1.93
CA VAL A 233 -24.89 -20.60 -3.35
C VAL A 233 -25.78 -19.40 -3.58
N ILE A 234 -25.43 -18.51 -4.50
CA ILE A 234 -26.25 -17.36 -4.91
C ILE A 234 -26.77 -17.66 -6.32
N THR A 235 -28.11 -17.72 -6.49
CA THR A 235 -28.73 -18.15 -7.75
C THR A 235 -28.87 -17.03 -8.78
N GLY A 236 -28.87 -15.78 -8.33
CA GLY A 236 -28.96 -14.60 -9.18
C GLY A 236 -27.62 -14.11 -9.70
N GLN A 237 -27.59 -12.84 -10.10
CA GLN A 237 -26.44 -12.18 -10.73
C GLN A 237 -25.84 -11.13 -9.82
N VAL A 238 -24.61 -10.71 -10.15
CA VAL A 238 -23.94 -9.57 -9.50
C VAL A 238 -24.48 -8.26 -10.04
N GLN A 239 -24.93 -7.40 -9.14
CA GLN A 239 -25.41 -6.05 -9.43
C GLN A 239 -24.62 -5.02 -8.62
N ILE A 240 -24.42 -3.83 -9.17
CA ILE A 240 -23.82 -2.71 -8.45
C ILE A 240 -24.94 -1.84 -7.87
N GLY A 241 -24.89 -1.63 -6.56
CA GLY A 241 -25.91 -0.84 -5.88
C GLY A 241 -25.58 -0.59 -4.41
N SER A 242 -26.35 0.29 -3.79
CA SER A 242 -26.30 0.51 -2.34
C SER A 242 -27.31 -0.40 -1.64
N ALA A 243 -27.12 -0.62 -0.35
CA ALA A 243 -28.14 -1.31 0.45
C ALA A 243 -29.46 -0.53 0.37
N PRO A 244 -30.56 -1.17 -0.08
CA PRO A 244 -31.85 -0.48 -0.18
C PRO A 244 -32.41 -0.15 1.20
N THR A 245 -33.34 0.81 1.24
CA THR A 245 -34.08 1.12 2.47
C THR A 245 -34.81 -0.13 2.94
N GLY A 246 -34.63 -0.49 4.21
CA GLY A 246 -35.25 -1.70 4.80
C GLY A 246 -34.38 -2.96 4.67
N ALA A 247 -33.19 -2.91 4.08
CA ALA A 247 -32.22 -4.00 4.17
C ALA A 247 -31.84 -4.25 5.63
N ILE A 248 -31.76 -5.53 6.01
CA ILE A 248 -31.46 -5.96 7.38
C ILE A 248 -29.95 -6.29 7.46
N PRO A 249 -29.20 -5.66 8.39
CA PRO A 249 -27.79 -6.02 8.59
C PRO A 249 -27.70 -7.41 9.21
N LEU A 250 -26.83 -8.28 8.67
CA LEU A 250 -26.58 -9.62 9.21
C LEU A 250 -25.29 -9.69 10.00
N LEU A 251 -24.19 -9.22 9.39
CA LEU A 251 -22.88 -9.29 10.02
C LEU A 251 -21.95 -8.22 9.44
N THR A 252 -20.92 -7.90 10.19
CA THR A 252 -19.86 -6.99 9.74
C THR A 252 -18.51 -7.66 9.98
N HIS A 253 -17.75 -7.79 8.91
CA HIS A 253 -16.34 -8.12 8.96
C HIS A 253 -15.52 -6.86 9.21
N LYS A 254 -14.58 -6.93 10.13
CA LYS A 254 -13.61 -5.88 10.42
C LYS A 254 -12.25 -6.34 9.92
N SER A 255 -11.58 -5.56 9.09
CA SER A 255 -10.24 -5.87 8.61
C SER A 255 -9.23 -6.02 9.76
N SER A 256 -8.03 -6.43 9.45
CA SER A 256 -6.88 -6.24 10.33
C SER A 256 -6.70 -4.78 10.69
N LYS A 257 -5.94 -4.49 11.75
CA LYS A 257 -5.64 -3.12 12.18
C LYS A 257 -4.93 -2.35 11.06
N LEU A 258 -5.14 -1.04 11.01
CA LEU A 258 -4.51 -0.18 9.99
C LEU A 258 -2.98 -0.34 9.97
N VAL A 259 -2.34 -0.48 11.14
CA VAL A 259 -0.88 -0.68 11.23
C VAL A 259 -0.43 -1.94 10.44
N ASP A 260 -1.18 -3.03 10.51
CA ASP A 260 -0.88 -4.27 9.79
C ASP A 260 -1.17 -4.15 8.29
N VAL A 261 -2.27 -3.49 7.93
CA VAL A 261 -2.60 -3.16 6.53
C VAL A 261 -1.50 -2.28 5.93
N LEU A 262 -1.01 -1.28 6.66
CA LEU A 262 0.08 -0.40 6.24
C LEU A 262 1.41 -1.17 6.09
N LYS A 263 1.72 -2.12 6.97
CA LYS A 263 2.93 -2.95 6.84
C LYS A 263 2.92 -3.72 5.53
N VAL A 264 1.83 -4.38 5.20
CA VAL A 264 1.69 -5.11 3.93
C VAL A 264 1.78 -4.16 2.74
N LEU A 265 1.04 -3.05 2.78
CA LEU A 265 1.08 -2.01 1.75
C LEU A 265 2.49 -1.53 1.47
N LEU A 266 3.27 -1.23 2.51
CA LEU A 266 4.59 -0.61 2.36
C LEU A 266 5.68 -1.62 2.02
N CYS A 267 5.61 -2.87 2.51
CA CYS A 267 6.53 -3.94 2.13
C CYS A 267 6.45 -4.26 0.63
N TYR A 268 5.25 -4.45 0.11
CA TYR A 268 5.02 -4.75 -1.31
C TYR A 268 4.83 -3.50 -2.18
N SER A 269 4.81 -2.32 -1.57
CA SER A 269 4.58 -1.06 -2.29
C SER A 269 3.26 -1.05 -3.08
N ASN A 270 2.19 -1.63 -2.52
CA ASN A 270 0.93 -1.85 -3.20
C ASN A 270 0.23 -0.51 -3.55
N ASN A 271 0.05 -0.27 -4.84
CA ASN A 271 -0.55 0.98 -5.33
C ASN A 271 -2.06 1.02 -5.08
N PHE A 272 -2.75 -0.11 -5.26
CA PHE A 272 -4.18 -0.21 -5.05
C PHE A 272 -4.54 0.16 -3.60
N MET A 273 -3.91 -0.49 -2.62
CA MET A 273 -4.16 -0.20 -1.20
C MET A 273 -3.88 1.28 -0.87
N ALA A 274 -2.80 1.84 -1.42
CA ALA A 274 -2.45 3.24 -1.18
C ALA A 274 -3.50 4.21 -1.74
N GLU A 275 -4.01 3.96 -2.96
CA GLU A 275 -5.06 4.80 -3.55
C GLU A 275 -6.40 4.64 -2.80
N ARG A 276 -6.79 3.43 -2.41
CA ARG A 276 -8.03 3.21 -1.64
C ARG A 276 -8.01 3.87 -0.25
N ILE A 277 -6.88 3.81 0.43
CA ILE A 277 -6.68 4.57 1.69
C ILE A 277 -6.72 6.07 1.38
N GLY A 278 -6.04 6.51 0.33
CA GLY A 278 -6.05 7.90 -0.12
C GLY A 278 -7.44 8.44 -0.45
N GLU A 279 -8.26 7.65 -1.15
CA GLU A 279 -9.67 7.99 -1.41
C GLU A 279 -10.47 8.20 -0.11
N SER A 280 -10.23 7.36 0.90
CA SER A 280 -10.88 7.49 2.22
C SER A 280 -10.42 8.75 2.97
N LEU A 281 -9.27 9.31 2.59
CA LEU A 281 -8.72 10.57 3.13
C LEU A 281 -9.17 11.81 2.33
N GLY A 282 -9.93 11.64 1.24
CA GLY A 282 -10.35 12.72 0.35
C GLY A 282 -9.42 12.95 -0.86
N GLY A 283 -8.54 12.00 -1.14
CA GLY A 283 -7.64 12.01 -2.30
C GLY A 283 -6.34 12.78 -2.11
N PRO A 284 -5.50 12.88 -3.16
CA PRO A 284 -4.15 13.42 -3.05
C PRO A 284 -4.12 14.90 -2.62
N GLN A 285 -5.12 15.70 -3.00
CA GLN A 285 -5.17 17.11 -2.62
C GLN A 285 -5.51 17.30 -1.14
N ALA A 286 -6.37 16.46 -0.57
CA ALA A 286 -6.66 16.49 0.86
C ALA A 286 -5.43 16.07 1.67
N VAL A 287 -4.73 15.02 1.26
CA VAL A 287 -3.47 14.60 1.88
C VAL A 287 -2.45 15.74 1.81
N ARG A 288 -2.26 16.37 0.63
CA ARG A 288 -1.35 17.50 0.47
C ARG A 288 -1.70 18.68 1.39
N ALA A 289 -2.97 19.01 1.51
CA ALA A 289 -3.44 20.09 2.37
C ALA A 289 -3.05 19.86 3.83
N VAL A 290 -3.20 18.64 4.34
CA VAL A 290 -2.77 18.26 5.70
C VAL A 290 -1.25 18.44 5.89
N LEU A 291 -0.44 18.03 4.91
CA LEU A 291 1.02 18.19 4.99
C LEU A 291 1.44 19.66 5.01
N VAL A 292 0.82 20.50 4.17
CA VAL A 292 1.09 21.96 4.14
C VAL A 292 0.68 22.59 5.46
N ASP A 293 -0.51 22.28 5.95
CA ASP A 293 -1.03 22.90 7.17
C ASP A 293 -0.32 22.41 8.44
N LYS A 294 -0.26 21.12 8.66
CA LYS A 294 0.26 20.56 9.94
C LYS A 294 1.77 20.53 10.01
N LEU A 295 2.47 20.22 8.90
CA LEU A 295 3.93 20.13 8.89
C LEU A 295 4.60 21.44 8.44
N LYS A 296 3.81 22.46 8.12
CA LYS A 296 4.33 23.76 7.60
C LYS A 296 5.30 23.55 6.43
N ILE A 297 4.97 22.59 5.54
CA ILE A 297 5.69 22.40 4.29
C ILE A 297 5.24 23.53 3.35
N ASN A 298 6.22 24.20 2.71
CA ASN A 298 5.89 25.20 1.71
C ASN A 298 5.11 24.54 0.56
N PRO A 299 3.93 25.07 0.17
CA PRO A 299 3.13 24.50 -0.93
C PRO A 299 3.91 24.27 -2.23
N ASP A 300 4.94 25.09 -2.50
CA ASP A 300 5.78 24.97 -3.70
C ASP A 300 6.78 23.79 -3.62
N GLU A 301 7.07 23.26 -2.44
CA GLU A 301 7.96 22.10 -2.26
C GLU A 301 7.29 20.77 -2.64
N ILE A 302 5.95 20.72 -2.71
CA ILE A 302 5.21 19.47 -2.92
C ILE A 302 4.11 19.62 -3.97
N LEU A 303 4.03 18.62 -4.88
CA LEU A 303 2.93 18.38 -5.80
C LEU A 303 2.50 16.92 -5.68
N MET A 304 1.23 16.69 -5.40
CA MET A 304 0.64 15.36 -5.30
C MET A 304 -0.43 15.16 -6.36
N SER A 305 -0.22 14.26 -7.30
CA SER A 305 -1.22 13.83 -8.28
C SER A 305 -1.84 12.47 -7.96
N SER A 306 -1.20 11.71 -7.06
CA SER A 306 -1.69 10.42 -6.57
C SER A 306 -1.26 10.19 -5.12
N THR A 307 -1.89 9.23 -4.46
CA THR A 307 -1.52 8.79 -3.10
C THR A 307 -0.60 7.58 -3.09
N SER A 308 -0.42 6.94 -4.23
CA SER A 308 0.48 5.79 -4.43
C SER A 308 1.86 6.14 -4.98
N GLY A 309 1.99 7.29 -5.64
CA GLY A 309 3.21 7.74 -6.32
C GLY A 309 3.23 7.40 -7.81
N LEU A 310 2.13 6.91 -8.37
CA LEU A 310 1.97 6.82 -9.82
C LEU A 310 1.90 8.21 -10.46
N GLY A 311 2.40 8.32 -11.70
CA GLY A 311 2.37 9.58 -12.44
C GLY A 311 3.40 10.61 -11.97
N VAL A 312 3.09 11.88 -12.20
CA VAL A 312 4.00 13.01 -11.95
C VAL A 312 3.70 13.62 -10.59
N ASN A 313 4.54 13.33 -9.64
CA ASN A 313 4.55 13.94 -8.31
C ASN A 313 5.87 14.70 -8.12
N ARG A 314 5.92 15.68 -7.23
CA ARG A 314 7.14 16.46 -6.93
C ARG A 314 7.27 16.68 -5.44
N PHE A 315 8.45 16.37 -4.91
CA PHE A 315 8.83 16.61 -3.52
C PHE A 315 10.29 17.02 -3.45
N THR A 316 10.60 17.93 -2.56
CA THR A 316 12.00 18.20 -2.19
C THR A 316 12.47 17.15 -1.18
N PRO A 317 13.78 16.82 -1.13
CA PRO A 317 14.33 16.00 -0.04
C PRO A 317 13.99 16.55 1.35
N ARG A 318 14.00 17.87 1.50
CA ARG A 318 13.63 18.57 2.76
C ARG A 318 12.17 18.30 3.15
N ALA A 319 11.24 18.43 2.22
CA ALA A 319 9.82 18.15 2.49
C ALA A 319 9.61 16.67 2.85
N MET A 320 10.28 15.76 2.15
CA MET A 320 10.19 14.33 2.44
C MET A 320 10.80 13.98 3.81
N MET A 321 11.88 14.65 4.23
CA MET A 321 12.47 14.48 5.57
C MET A 321 11.51 14.96 6.67
N LYS A 322 10.81 16.09 6.47
CA LYS A 322 9.76 16.54 7.40
C LYS A 322 8.65 15.48 7.56
N ILE A 323 8.23 14.87 6.46
CA ILE A 323 7.22 13.80 6.47
C ILE A 323 7.73 12.57 7.22
N LEU A 324 8.96 12.13 6.95
CA LEU A 324 9.56 10.97 7.63
C LEU A 324 9.68 11.18 9.14
N ARG A 325 10.12 12.37 9.58
CA ARG A 325 10.18 12.73 10.99
C ARG A 325 8.81 12.73 11.63
N ALA A 326 7.83 13.37 11.01
CA ALA A 326 6.47 13.41 11.52
C ALA A 326 5.82 12.02 11.59
N LEU A 327 6.11 11.15 10.62
CA LEU A 327 5.64 9.77 10.63
C LEU A 327 6.27 8.98 11.79
N ARG A 328 7.57 9.15 12.03
CA ARG A 328 8.25 8.53 13.15
C ARG A 328 7.66 9.02 14.49
N ASP A 329 7.44 10.30 14.63
CA ASP A 329 6.87 10.89 15.85
C ASP A 329 5.41 10.41 16.08
N GLU A 330 4.62 10.31 15.01
CA GLU A 330 3.25 9.79 15.08
C GLU A 330 3.20 8.32 15.55
N LEU A 331 4.11 7.49 15.03
CA LEU A 331 4.25 6.10 15.47
C LEU A 331 4.67 6.02 16.94
N GLN A 332 5.64 6.82 17.37
CA GLN A 332 6.10 6.83 18.76
C GLN A 332 5.01 7.24 19.77
N LYS A 333 4.12 8.17 19.43
CA LYS A 333 2.95 8.51 20.26
C LYS A 333 2.08 7.29 20.53
N ASN A 334 2.02 6.36 19.58
CA ASN A 334 1.26 5.12 19.67
C ASN A 334 2.12 3.93 20.14
N ARG A 335 3.34 4.14 20.66
CA ARG A 335 4.30 3.10 21.07
C ARG A 335 4.71 2.16 19.94
N LEU A 336 4.69 2.65 18.72
CA LEU A 336 5.10 1.97 17.50
C LEU A 336 6.42 2.56 16.99
N SER A 337 7.04 1.86 16.07
CA SER A 337 8.27 2.25 15.37
C SER A 337 8.12 2.14 13.86
N LEU A 338 9.08 2.65 13.09
CA LEU A 338 9.04 2.52 11.64
C LEU A 338 9.06 1.07 11.17
N SER A 339 9.64 0.12 11.94
CA SER A 339 9.65 -1.31 11.59
C SER A 339 8.27 -1.96 11.67
N ASP A 340 7.31 -1.36 12.40
CA ASP A 340 5.95 -1.87 12.47
C ASP A 340 5.18 -1.66 11.17
N ILE A 341 5.60 -0.70 10.33
CA ILE A 341 4.94 -0.38 9.07
C ILE A 341 5.86 -0.46 7.84
N LEU A 342 7.16 -0.20 7.96
CA LEU A 342 8.10 -0.25 6.84
C LEU A 342 8.82 -1.59 6.75
N PRO A 343 9.24 -2.01 5.54
CA PRO A 343 10.10 -3.18 5.40
C PRO A 343 11.46 -2.97 6.06
N VAL A 344 11.92 -4.02 6.74
CA VAL A 344 13.28 -4.14 7.28
C VAL A 344 14.13 -4.88 6.25
N ALA A 345 15.17 -4.23 5.77
CA ALA A 345 15.97 -4.71 4.63
C ALA A 345 16.64 -6.06 4.91
N GLY A 346 16.59 -6.97 3.93
CA GLY A 346 17.11 -8.32 4.00
C GLY A 346 16.31 -9.27 4.91
N ILE A 347 15.22 -8.80 5.56
CA ILE A 347 14.41 -9.59 6.51
C ILE A 347 12.97 -9.73 6.05
N ASP A 348 12.29 -8.60 5.79
CA ASP A 348 10.90 -8.62 5.36
C ASP A 348 10.78 -8.88 3.86
N PRO A 349 9.74 -9.62 3.42
CA PRO A 349 9.50 -9.85 2.01
C PRO A 349 9.11 -8.55 1.30
N GLY A 350 9.31 -8.52 -0.01
CA GLY A 350 8.92 -7.42 -0.88
C GLY A 350 10.08 -6.56 -1.36
N THR A 351 9.91 -5.24 -1.37
CA THR A 351 10.82 -4.35 -2.13
C THR A 351 12.23 -4.17 -1.57
N LEU A 352 12.49 -4.60 -0.32
CA LEU A 352 13.81 -4.59 0.32
C LEU A 352 14.34 -5.99 0.69
N GLU A 353 13.68 -7.06 0.24
CA GLU A 353 14.04 -8.44 0.56
C GLU A 353 15.47 -8.78 0.12
N ASP A 354 15.83 -8.39 -1.09
CA ASP A 354 17.12 -8.67 -1.71
C ASP A 354 18.13 -7.51 -1.62
N ARG A 355 17.90 -6.55 -0.70
CA ARG A 355 18.80 -5.42 -0.47
C ARG A 355 19.40 -5.50 0.94
N TYR A 356 20.67 -5.11 1.10
CA TYR A 356 21.40 -5.18 2.38
C TYR A 356 21.37 -6.59 2.99
N THR A 357 21.63 -7.60 2.14
CA THR A 357 21.58 -9.03 2.55
C THR A 357 22.86 -9.55 3.17
N ASP A 358 23.95 -8.79 3.10
CA ASP A 358 25.18 -9.12 3.82
C ASP A 358 24.89 -9.32 5.31
N PRO A 359 25.45 -10.34 5.96
CA PRO A 359 25.22 -10.59 7.39
C PRO A 359 25.49 -9.40 8.31
N LEU A 360 26.38 -8.49 7.94
CA LEU A 360 26.68 -7.28 8.70
C LEU A 360 25.66 -6.14 8.46
N GLU A 361 25.03 -6.11 7.29
CA GLU A 361 24.08 -5.07 6.89
C GLU A 361 22.63 -5.45 7.17
N ARG A 362 22.34 -6.74 7.18
CA ARG A 362 20.98 -7.28 7.30
C ARG A 362 20.28 -6.74 8.53
N GLY A 363 19.09 -6.14 8.33
CA GLY A 363 18.31 -5.55 9.41
C GLY A 363 18.78 -4.17 9.86
N SER A 364 19.81 -3.58 9.24
CA SER A 364 20.34 -2.26 9.62
C SER A 364 19.62 -1.08 8.97
N VAL A 365 18.74 -1.35 7.98
CA VAL A 365 18.00 -0.34 7.22
C VAL A 365 16.50 -0.65 7.26
N ILE A 366 15.71 0.37 7.55
CA ILE A 366 14.23 0.33 7.52
C ILE A 366 13.79 1.46 6.59
N ALA A 367 13.24 1.15 5.42
CA ALA A 367 12.98 2.17 4.43
C ALA A 367 11.84 1.84 3.47
N LYS A 368 11.32 2.87 2.81
CA LYS A 368 10.42 2.77 1.67
C LYS A 368 11.17 3.01 0.37
N THR A 369 10.98 2.12 -0.59
CA THR A 369 11.48 2.25 -1.95
C THR A 369 10.47 2.96 -2.87
N GLY A 370 10.95 3.61 -3.91
CA GLY A 370 10.12 4.08 -5.01
C GLY A 370 10.79 3.81 -6.36
N THR A 371 10.00 3.50 -7.39
CA THR A 371 10.51 3.25 -8.74
C THR A 371 9.46 3.56 -9.78
N LEU A 372 9.82 4.38 -10.77
CA LEU A 372 9.06 4.65 -11.99
C LEU A 372 10.03 4.57 -13.18
N VAL A 373 9.91 3.50 -13.96
CA VAL A 373 10.90 3.23 -15.04
C VAL A 373 10.78 4.22 -16.21
N ARG A 374 9.56 4.62 -16.56
CA ARG A 374 9.28 5.44 -17.74
C ARG A 374 8.94 6.90 -17.41
N THR A 375 8.40 7.18 -16.26
CA THR A 375 8.02 8.53 -15.85
C THR A 375 9.26 9.36 -15.52
N ASP A 376 9.31 10.60 -15.98
CA ASP A 376 10.41 11.54 -15.75
C ASP A 376 11.80 11.03 -16.22
N GLY A 377 11.84 10.17 -17.23
CA GLY A 377 13.09 9.58 -17.71
C GLY A 377 13.72 8.57 -16.74
N GLY A 378 12.92 7.96 -15.89
CA GLY A 378 13.31 7.07 -14.80
C GLY A 378 13.44 7.82 -13.47
N ALA A 379 12.71 7.36 -12.45
CA ALA A 379 12.79 7.88 -11.07
C ALA A 379 12.96 6.72 -10.09
N SER A 380 13.81 6.91 -9.09
CA SER A 380 14.02 5.96 -8.00
C SER A 380 14.19 6.71 -6.68
N SER A 381 13.70 6.13 -5.59
CA SER A 381 13.84 6.71 -4.27
C SER A 381 14.07 5.66 -3.19
N LEU A 382 14.73 6.08 -2.12
CA LEU A 382 14.88 5.32 -0.89
C LEU A 382 14.79 6.29 0.29
N VAL A 383 13.81 6.08 1.16
CA VAL A 383 13.49 6.99 2.28
C VAL A 383 13.27 6.18 3.55
N GLY A 384 14.01 6.47 4.60
CA GLY A 384 13.90 5.71 5.83
C GLY A 384 14.94 6.05 6.89
N GLN A 385 15.32 5.04 7.65
CA GLN A 385 16.34 5.15 8.70
C GLN A 385 17.35 4.01 8.61
N MET A 386 18.58 4.28 9.07
CA MET A 386 19.64 3.31 9.22
C MET A 386 20.19 3.34 10.66
N LYS A 387 20.68 2.21 11.15
CA LYS A 387 21.33 2.10 12.47
C LYS A 387 22.81 1.73 12.32
N THR A 388 23.63 2.24 13.20
CA THR A 388 25.09 2.03 13.21
C THR A 388 25.55 1.34 14.49
N LYS A 389 26.73 0.73 14.47
CA LYS A 389 27.35 0.09 15.63
C LYS A 389 27.59 1.04 16.80
N SER A 390 27.74 2.34 16.54
CA SER A 390 27.81 3.35 17.59
C SER A 390 26.48 3.61 18.29
N GLY A 391 25.40 2.90 17.91
CA GLY A 391 24.04 3.10 18.42
C GLY A 391 23.29 4.28 17.80
N ARG A 392 23.92 5.02 16.88
CA ARG A 392 23.27 6.15 16.21
C ARG A 392 22.24 5.68 15.19
N VAL A 393 21.14 6.40 15.12
CA VAL A 393 20.12 6.28 14.06
C VAL A 393 20.20 7.53 13.19
N VAL A 394 20.30 7.33 11.89
CA VAL A 394 20.30 8.39 10.88
C VAL A 394 19.07 8.23 10.00
N LEU A 395 18.30 9.30 9.86
CA LEU A 395 17.20 9.40 8.90
C LEU A 395 17.77 9.81 7.55
N PHE A 396 17.24 9.25 6.47
CA PHE A 396 17.72 9.58 5.14
C PHE A 396 16.61 9.63 4.08
N VAL A 397 16.81 10.50 3.11
CA VAL A 397 16.01 10.70 1.90
C VAL A 397 16.97 10.69 0.72
N ILE A 398 16.81 9.78 -0.22
CA ILE A 398 17.57 9.73 -1.46
C ILE A 398 16.57 9.67 -2.61
N LEU A 399 16.58 10.68 -3.48
CA LEU A 399 15.69 10.81 -4.63
C LEU A 399 16.53 10.93 -5.90
N ASN A 400 16.27 10.07 -6.89
CA ASN A 400 16.98 10.08 -8.17
C ASN A 400 15.99 10.20 -9.32
N GLN A 401 16.40 10.91 -10.38
CA GLN A 401 15.57 11.15 -11.57
C GLN A 401 16.40 11.31 -12.83
N ARG A 402 15.82 11.01 -14.00
CA ARG A 402 16.44 11.12 -15.34
C ARG A 402 17.64 10.22 -15.52
N GLY A 403 17.48 8.91 -15.26
CA GLY A 403 18.54 7.93 -15.43
C GLY A 403 18.06 6.49 -15.24
N ASN A 404 19.02 5.57 -15.19
CA ASN A 404 18.74 4.15 -15.05
C ASN A 404 18.39 3.80 -13.59
N VAL A 405 17.19 3.27 -13.38
CA VAL A 405 16.66 2.94 -12.04
C VAL A 405 17.47 1.84 -11.34
N VAL A 406 18.15 0.95 -12.06
CA VAL A 406 19.00 -0.08 -11.46
C VAL A 406 20.26 0.56 -10.89
N HIS A 407 20.91 1.42 -11.67
CA HIS A 407 22.08 2.18 -11.20
C HIS A 407 21.72 3.12 -10.05
N PHE A 408 20.52 3.72 -10.07
CA PHE A 408 20.04 4.53 -8.96
C PHE A 408 19.92 3.72 -7.65
N ARG A 409 19.40 2.50 -7.71
CA ARG A 409 19.30 1.62 -6.54
C ARG A 409 20.68 1.26 -5.99
N GLN A 410 21.61 0.86 -6.85
CA GLN A 410 22.99 0.57 -6.46
C GLN A 410 23.67 1.77 -5.80
N ASN A 411 23.47 2.97 -6.35
CA ASN A 411 24.00 4.19 -5.78
C ASN A 411 23.36 4.51 -4.41
N GLN A 412 22.04 4.33 -4.26
CA GLN A 412 21.34 4.50 -2.98
C GLN A 412 21.91 3.57 -1.91
N ASP A 413 22.14 2.31 -2.24
CA ASP A 413 22.75 1.32 -1.33
C ASP A 413 24.16 1.75 -0.94
N GLY A 414 24.96 2.16 -1.92
CA GLY A 414 26.31 2.65 -1.68
C GLY A 414 26.37 3.88 -0.77
N ILE A 415 25.46 4.84 -0.94
CA ILE A 415 25.36 6.04 -0.07
C ILE A 415 25.04 5.62 1.37
N VAL A 416 24.03 4.77 1.57
CA VAL A 416 23.61 4.31 2.90
C VAL A 416 24.74 3.55 3.58
N THR A 417 25.38 2.60 2.90
CA THR A 417 26.51 1.83 3.42
C THR A 417 27.72 2.74 3.75
N ALA A 418 28.02 3.72 2.89
CA ALA A 418 29.12 4.67 3.13
C ALA A 418 28.87 5.53 4.38
N ILE A 419 27.63 6.02 4.58
CA ILE A 419 27.26 6.77 5.79
C ILE A 419 27.38 5.85 7.03
N GLN A 420 26.88 4.60 6.98
CA GLN A 420 27.00 3.66 8.09
C GLN A 420 28.46 3.38 8.44
N ASN A 421 29.31 3.15 7.44
CA ASN A 421 30.73 2.86 7.63
C ASN A 421 31.48 4.05 8.27
N SER A 422 31.16 5.28 7.88
CA SER A 422 31.74 6.49 8.49
C SER A 422 31.36 6.66 9.97
N LEU A 423 30.27 6.04 10.38
CA LEU A 423 29.74 6.08 11.76
C LEU A 423 30.00 4.78 12.53
N GLY A 424 30.97 3.98 12.11
CA GLY A 424 31.42 2.76 12.80
C GLY A 424 30.85 1.46 12.25
N GLY A 425 30.14 1.50 11.13
CA GLY A 425 29.55 0.36 10.43
C GLY A 425 28.10 0.11 10.76
N PRO A 426 27.41 -0.75 9.96
CA PRO A 426 26.00 -1.08 10.12
C PRO A 426 25.75 -1.92 11.40
N ALA A 427 24.55 -1.75 11.98
CA ALA A 427 24.05 -2.58 13.07
C ALA A 427 22.54 -2.84 12.88
N PRO A 428 22.05 -4.05 13.16
CA PRO A 428 20.64 -4.37 13.00
C PRO A 428 19.78 -3.59 14.01
N PHE A 429 18.55 -3.29 13.60
CA PHE A 429 17.51 -2.89 14.53
C PHE A 429 17.06 -4.13 15.34
N ASP A 430 16.54 -3.88 16.53
CA ASP A 430 15.84 -4.92 17.29
C ASP A 430 14.47 -5.15 16.63
N TYR A 431 14.37 -6.24 15.86
CA TYR A 431 13.18 -6.52 15.05
C TYR A 431 12.91 -8.02 14.97
N LEU A 432 11.69 -8.39 15.32
CA LEU A 432 11.18 -9.74 15.16
C LEU A 432 10.17 -9.77 14.00
N PRO A 433 10.46 -10.44 12.88
CA PRO A 433 9.58 -10.44 11.74
C PRO A 433 8.30 -11.24 12.00
N ILE A 434 7.17 -10.72 11.55
CA ILE A 434 5.87 -11.41 11.53
C ILE A 434 5.53 -11.70 10.07
N ARG A 435 5.00 -12.90 9.79
CA ARG A 435 4.53 -13.23 8.44
C ARG A 435 3.43 -12.27 8.01
N LEU A 436 3.59 -11.63 6.85
CA LEU A 436 2.65 -10.62 6.38
C LEU A 436 1.24 -11.17 6.11
N SER A 437 1.13 -12.44 5.69
CA SER A 437 -0.17 -13.12 5.55
C SER A 437 -0.92 -13.23 6.88
N MET A 438 -0.20 -13.44 7.99
CA MET A 438 -0.83 -13.47 9.32
C MET A 438 -1.33 -12.08 9.75
N ARG A 439 -0.66 -11.01 9.33
CA ARG A 439 -1.11 -9.65 9.66
C ARG A 439 -2.46 -9.31 9.04
N LEU A 440 -2.72 -9.75 7.80
CA LEU A 440 -4.02 -9.53 7.15
C LEU A 440 -5.09 -10.53 7.58
N ALA A 441 -4.72 -11.68 8.13
CA ALA A 441 -5.64 -12.67 8.67
C ALA A 441 -6.18 -12.29 10.07
N ASP A 442 -5.51 -11.39 10.79
CA ASP A 442 -6.00 -10.85 12.06
C ASP A 442 -7.18 -9.90 11.79
N SER A 443 -8.36 -10.47 11.64
CA SER A 443 -9.62 -9.76 11.42
C SER A 443 -10.64 -10.15 12.47
N ASP A 444 -11.58 -9.26 12.74
CA ASP A 444 -12.64 -9.44 13.71
C ASP A 444 -14.01 -9.41 13.03
N LYS A 445 -15.02 -10.08 13.61
CA LYS A 445 -16.38 -10.18 13.11
C LYS A 445 -17.36 -9.77 14.19
N GLU A 446 -18.41 -9.11 13.77
CA GLU A 446 -19.51 -8.75 14.65
C GLU A 446 -20.82 -9.15 13.98
N ALA A 447 -21.54 -10.10 14.60
CA ALA A 447 -22.91 -10.40 14.19
C ALA A 447 -23.80 -9.19 14.48
N ALA A 448 -24.55 -8.74 13.50
CA ALA A 448 -25.57 -7.72 13.74
C ALA A 448 -26.57 -8.29 14.73
N ARG A 449 -26.70 -7.65 15.89
CA ARG A 449 -27.74 -8.02 16.85
C ARG A 449 -29.07 -7.93 16.12
N ALA A 450 -29.77 -9.07 16.07
CA ALA A 450 -31.12 -9.09 15.54
C ALA A 450 -31.93 -8.00 16.30
N ARG A 451 -32.45 -7.02 15.57
CA ARG A 451 -33.49 -6.12 16.11
C ARG A 451 -34.73 -6.97 16.31
N GLY A 452 -34.87 -7.62 17.48
CA GLY A 452 -35.96 -8.55 17.71
C GLY A 452 -36.12 -9.08 19.10
N GLU A 453 -35.59 -8.37 20.12
CA GLU A 453 -36.07 -8.55 21.48
C GLU A 453 -36.42 -7.16 22.04
N TYR A 454 -37.45 -6.55 21.46
CA TYR A 454 -38.23 -5.54 22.14
C TYR A 454 -39.26 -6.32 22.96
N GLU A 455 -38.92 -6.73 24.18
CA GLU A 455 -39.91 -7.03 25.21
C GLU A 455 -40.58 -5.71 25.55
N PRO A 456 -41.92 -5.61 25.39
CA PRO A 456 -42.66 -4.48 25.96
C PRO A 456 -42.58 -4.63 27.49
N ARG A 457 -41.88 -3.71 28.16
CA ARG A 457 -42.00 -3.54 29.59
C ARG A 457 -43.46 -3.16 29.87
N ASN A 458 -44.22 -4.12 30.41
CA ASN A 458 -45.49 -3.85 31.01
C ASN A 458 -45.28 -2.86 32.17
N GLN A 459 -45.89 -1.70 32.05
CA GLN A 459 -46.25 -0.87 33.18
C GLN A 459 -47.61 -1.32 33.70
#